data_45bf7fe6ef59631a436a57d16fd58c93
#
_entry.id   45bf7fe6ef59631a436a57d16fd58c93
#
_cell.length_a   1.000
_cell.length_b   1.000
_cell.length_c   1.000
_cell.angle_alpha   90.00
_cell.angle_beta   90.00
_cell.angle_gamma   90.00
#
_symmetry.space_group_name_H-M   'P 1'
#
loop_
_entity.id
_entity.type
_entity.pdbx_description
1 polymer ?
#
loop_
_entity_poly.entity_id
_entity_poly.type
_entity_poly.pdbx_seq_one_letter_code
_entity_poly.pdbx_strand_id
1 'polypeptide(L)'
;MTDLVFSPAFGNKPRTLVGRDVAMKTLSEGLTSLPGSRERARLIIGQRGLGKTVLLLELADYARKNDYIVASPTVVSNDMLDRILEKLNRDGDKLLSHEKSRITGGSVGFLGFSAGIQTEHKEQVKRSFADRLQTICEQAEEVGKGVLILVDEVQSGSEELKKLIIAYQEMVGMDMNISMVLAGLPSAISQTLNQHVLTFLNRASKLYLEPISIPEIELYYRRSFEKLCISLKDELIAKAAGMTEGSPYLMQLVGHYITVSSSDEGFISEKEFDRALSISKD
;
A
#
# COMPACT_ATOMS: atom_id res chain seq x y z
N MET A 1 24.63 -15.94 -4.15
CA MET A 1 23.33 -15.32 -3.78
C MET A 1 23.06 -14.28 -4.85
N THR A 2 22.22 -14.60 -5.81
CA THR A 2 21.78 -13.65 -6.84
C THR A 2 21.01 -12.53 -6.15
N ASP A 3 21.58 -11.36 -6.12
CA ASP A 3 20.95 -10.17 -5.55
C ASP A 3 19.76 -9.82 -6.47
N LEU A 4 18.56 -10.18 -6.02
CA LEU A 4 17.33 -10.05 -6.79
C LEU A 4 16.99 -8.55 -6.96
N VAL A 5 17.66 -7.91 -7.92
CA VAL A 5 17.36 -6.54 -8.33
C VAL A 5 15.95 -6.49 -8.92
N PHE A 6 15.59 -7.55 -9.67
CA PHE A 6 14.26 -7.73 -10.24
C PHE A 6 13.50 -8.82 -9.48
N SER A 7 12.31 -8.50 -9.01
CA SER A 7 11.44 -9.41 -8.25
C SER A 7 10.01 -9.39 -8.82
N PRO A 8 9.73 -10.22 -9.83
CA PRO A 8 8.39 -10.27 -10.47
C PRO A 8 7.33 -11.00 -9.64
N ALA A 9 7.57 -11.28 -8.36
CA ALA A 9 6.66 -12.02 -7.51
C ALA A 9 5.38 -11.24 -7.20
N PHE A 10 4.24 -11.93 -7.18
CA PHE A 10 2.94 -11.35 -6.82
C PHE A 10 2.92 -10.87 -5.36
N GLY A 11 2.58 -9.59 -5.16
CA GLY A 11 2.40 -9.02 -3.82
C GLY A 11 3.70 -8.68 -3.07
N ASN A 12 4.86 -8.93 -3.64
CA ASN A 12 6.11 -8.51 -3.04
C ASN A 12 6.44 -7.05 -3.39
N LYS A 13 6.95 -6.34 -2.39
CA LYS A 13 7.43 -4.99 -2.56
C LYS A 13 8.78 -5.02 -3.30
N PRO A 14 8.93 -4.33 -4.44
CA PRO A 14 10.22 -4.21 -5.10
C PRO A 14 11.17 -3.38 -4.23
N ARG A 15 12.46 -3.58 -4.37
CA ARG A 15 13.48 -2.80 -3.64
C ARG A 15 13.48 -1.31 -3.99
N THR A 16 13.06 -0.98 -5.20
CA THR A 16 13.00 0.40 -5.71
C THR A 16 11.63 0.64 -6.33
N LEU A 17 10.97 1.68 -5.87
CA LEU A 17 9.71 2.16 -6.43
C LEU A 17 10.02 3.14 -7.56
N VAL A 18 9.88 2.72 -8.80
CA VAL A 18 10.19 3.51 -9.99
C VAL A 18 8.99 4.34 -10.42
N GLY A 19 9.20 5.62 -10.75
CA GLY A 19 8.17 6.49 -11.31
C GLY A 19 6.97 6.77 -10.39
N ARG A 20 7.15 6.66 -9.07
CA ARG A 20 6.07 6.83 -8.08
C ARG A 20 6.38 7.89 -7.01
N ASP A 21 7.47 8.64 -7.16
CA ASP A 21 7.90 9.63 -6.16
C ASP A 21 6.83 10.69 -5.93
N VAL A 22 6.23 11.23 -7.02
CA VAL A 22 5.15 12.22 -6.93
C VAL A 22 3.91 11.63 -6.26
N ALA A 23 3.55 10.38 -6.59
CA ALA A 23 2.41 9.69 -5.99
C ALA A 23 2.65 9.48 -4.48
N MET A 24 3.84 8.99 -4.10
CA MET A 24 4.21 8.82 -2.69
C MET A 24 4.25 10.14 -1.93
N LYS A 25 4.84 11.18 -2.50
CA LYS A 25 4.83 12.52 -1.91
C LYS A 25 3.40 13.01 -1.65
N THR A 26 2.54 12.91 -2.65
CA THR A 26 1.12 13.30 -2.55
C THR A 26 0.40 12.50 -1.45
N LEU A 27 0.65 11.19 -1.32
CA LEU A 27 0.04 10.34 -0.28
C LEU A 27 0.57 10.69 1.11
N SER A 28 1.88 10.90 1.26
CA SER A 28 2.51 11.23 2.54
C SER A 28 2.09 12.61 3.05
N GLU A 29 2.00 13.61 2.18
CA GLU A 29 1.49 14.94 2.51
C GLU A 29 0.03 14.87 3.01
N GLY A 30 -0.78 13.95 2.48
CA GLY A 30 -2.13 13.70 2.98
C GLY A 30 -2.17 13.28 4.44
N LEU A 31 -1.20 12.50 4.92
CA LEU A 31 -1.14 12.06 6.32
C LEU A 31 -0.81 13.21 7.30
N THR A 32 -0.08 14.22 6.84
CA THR A 32 0.28 15.40 7.65
C THR A 32 -0.73 16.54 7.57
N SER A 33 -1.75 16.40 6.74
CA SER A 33 -2.84 17.38 6.62
C SER A 33 -3.69 17.41 7.90
N LEU A 34 -4.47 18.47 8.11
CA LEU A 34 -5.36 18.58 9.27
C LEU A 34 -6.37 17.42 9.32
N PRO A 35 -6.72 16.91 10.52
CA PRO A 35 -7.83 15.97 10.68
C PRO A 35 -9.08 16.46 9.95
N GLY A 36 -9.82 15.55 9.34
CA GLY A 36 -11.03 15.87 8.57
C GLY A 36 -10.81 16.50 7.19
N SER A 37 -9.56 16.83 6.81
CA SER A 37 -9.28 17.35 5.47
C SER A 37 -9.50 16.28 4.38
N ARG A 38 -9.86 16.73 3.18
CA ARG A 38 -10.11 15.84 2.02
C ARG A 38 -8.89 14.98 1.64
N GLU A 39 -7.69 15.42 2.00
CA GLU A 39 -6.42 14.76 1.73
C GLU A 39 -6.22 13.51 2.63
N ARG A 40 -6.94 13.45 3.77
CA ARG A 40 -6.96 12.30 4.69
C ARG A 40 -7.78 11.13 4.15
N ALA A 41 -8.77 11.40 3.29
CA ALA A 41 -9.50 10.38 2.53
C ALA A 41 -9.01 10.39 1.09
N ARG A 42 -8.41 9.29 0.59
CA ARG A 42 -7.83 9.28 -0.73
C ARG A 42 -8.21 8.05 -1.53
N LEU A 43 -8.46 8.25 -2.83
CA LEU A 43 -8.76 7.18 -3.78
C LEU A 43 -7.60 7.02 -4.74
N ILE A 44 -6.96 5.84 -4.76
CA ILE A 44 -5.95 5.47 -5.75
C ILE A 44 -6.66 4.72 -6.88
N ILE A 45 -6.67 5.33 -8.06
CA ILE A 45 -7.41 4.85 -9.23
C ILE A 45 -6.42 4.45 -10.32
N GLY A 46 -6.51 3.23 -10.81
CA GLY A 46 -5.62 2.78 -11.88
C GLY A 46 -5.94 1.37 -12.36
N GLN A 47 -5.51 1.05 -13.56
CA GLN A 47 -5.68 -0.28 -14.17
C GLN A 47 -4.91 -1.36 -13.38
N ARG A 48 -5.15 -2.63 -13.71
CA ARG A 48 -4.37 -3.75 -13.15
C ARG A 48 -2.90 -3.61 -13.55
N GLY A 49 -2.00 -4.08 -12.71
CA GLY A 49 -0.56 -4.05 -12.99
C GLY A 49 0.13 -2.69 -12.76
N LEU A 50 -0.59 -1.59 -12.47
CA LEU A 50 0.01 -0.26 -12.23
C LEU A 50 0.65 -0.08 -10.85
N GLY A 51 0.69 -1.13 -10.02
CA GLY A 51 1.40 -1.10 -8.74
C GLY A 51 0.62 -0.47 -7.58
N LYS A 52 -0.73 -0.44 -7.61
CA LYS A 52 -1.56 0.09 -6.52
C LYS A 52 -1.24 -0.56 -5.17
N THR A 53 -1.20 -1.88 -5.12
CA THR A 53 -0.87 -2.66 -3.90
C THR A 53 0.50 -2.29 -3.35
N VAL A 54 1.51 -2.19 -4.22
CA VAL A 54 2.88 -1.82 -3.83
C VAL A 54 2.92 -0.41 -3.26
N LEU A 55 2.19 0.52 -3.85
CA LEU A 55 2.09 1.90 -3.37
C LEU A 55 1.42 1.98 -2.00
N LEU A 56 0.36 1.17 -1.75
CA LEU A 56 -0.26 1.04 -0.43
C LEU A 56 0.70 0.46 0.62
N LEU A 57 1.50 -0.55 0.26
CA LEU A 57 2.50 -1.14 1.15
C LEU A 57 3.60 -0.13 1.50
N GLU A 58 4.05 0.66 0.53
CA GLU A 58 5.04 1.72 0.75
C GLU A 58 4.48 2.81 1.69
N LEU A 59 3.23 3.21 1.47
CA LEU A 59 2.55 4.17 2.33
C LEU A 59 2.38 3.63 3.75
N ALA A 60 2.07 2.33 3.91
CA ALA A 60 1.99 1.69 5.23
C ALA A 60 3.31 1.78 6.00
N ASP A 61 4.44 1.49 5.31
CA ASP A 61 5.76 1.56 5.93
C ASP A 61 6.16 3.00 6.25
N TYR A 62 5.82 3.95 5.38
CA TYR A 62 6.02 5.38 5.64
C TYR A 62 5.20 5.84 6.85
N ALA A 63 3.92 5.50 6.91
CA ALA A 63 3.01 5.91 7.98
C ALA A 63 3.46 5.40 9.36
N ARG A 64 3.90 4.12 9.46
CA ARG A 64 4.46 3.57 10.71
C ARG A 64 5.68 4.32 11.23
N LYS A 65 6.52 4.83 10.31
CA LYS A 65 7.70 5.65 10.65
C LYS A 65 7.33 7.07 11.05
N ASN A 66 6.10 7.51 10.78
CA ASN A 66 5.59 8.85 11.01
C ASN A 66 4.36 8.85 11.93
N ASP A 67 4.43 8.05 13.00
CA ASP A 67 3.47 8.05 14.10
C ASP A 67 2.04 7.63 13.74
N TYR A 68 1.90 6.62 12.87
CA TYR A 68 0.61 6.01 12.54
C TYR A 68 0.54 4.54 12.93
N ILE A 69 -0.60 4.15 13.49
CA ILE A 69 -1.06 2.77 13.60
C ILE A 69 -1.75 2.40 12.30
N VAL A 70 -1.33 1.31 11.65
CA VAL A 70 -1.71 1.03 10.27
C VAL A 70 -2.43 -0.31 10.13
N ALA A 71 -3.67 -0.29 9.65
CA ALA A 71 -4.24 -1.47 9.01
C ALA A 71 -3.63 -1.60 7.62
N SER A 72 -2.62 -2.47 7.48
CA SER A 72 -1.97 -2.75 6.18
C SER A 72 -3.01 -3.19 5.13
N PRO A 73 -2.72 -3.10 3.82
CA PRO A 73 -3.72 -3.29 2.78
C PRO A 73 -4.60 -4.52 3.01
N THR A 74 -5.91 -4.32 2.99
CA THR A 74 -6.92 -5.35 3.19
C THR A 74 -7.81 -5.39 1.95
N VAL A 75 -7.95 -6.58 1.36
CA VAL A 75 -8.85 -6.80 0.22
C VAL A 75 -10.29 -6.86 0.72
N VAL A 76 -11.21 -6.32 -0.06
CA VAL A 76 -12.64 -6.35 0.24
C VAL A 76 -13.15 -7.79 0.29
N SER A 77 -13.72 -8.19 1.42
CA SER A 77 -14.26 -9.52 1.72
C SER A 77 -15.33 -9.41 2.81
N ASN A 78 -16.04 -10.49 3.09
CA ASN A 78 -17.10 -10.48 4.11
C ASN A 78 -16.56 -10.36 5.56
N ASP A 79 -15.26 -10.55 5.77
CA ASP A 79 -14.56 -10.42 7.05
C ASP A 79 -13.61 -9.20 7.09
N MET A 80 -13.75 -8.28 6.14
CA MET A 80 -12.83 -7.16 5.96
C MET A 80 -12.75 -6.27 7.20
N LEU A 81 -13.87 -5.96 7.84
CA LEU A 81 -13.91 -5.09 9.02
C LEU A 81 -13.18 -5.71 10.21
N ASP A 82 -13.40 -6.99 10.49
CA ASP A 82 -12.70 -7.68 11.57
C ASP A 82 -11.20 -7.76 11.30
N ARG A 83 -10.80 -8.03 10.06
CA ARG A 83 -9.38 -8.02 9.66
C ARG A 83 -8.73 -6.64 9.80
N ILE A 84 -9.45 -5.56 9.53
CA ILE A 84 -8.96 -4.19 9.74
C ILE A 84 -8.69 -3.98 11.23
N LEU A 85 -9.63 -4.30 12.11
CA LEU A 85 -9.47 -4.16 13.54
C LEU A 85 -8.32 -5.01 14.11
N GLU A 86 -8.20 -6.26 13.66
CA GLU A 86 -7.08 -7.13 14.05
C GLU A 86 -5.72 -6.56 13.64
N LYS A 87 -5.64 -5.98 12.43
CA LYS A 87 -4.40 -5.37 11.94
C LYS A 87 -4.04 -4.12 12.72
N LEU A 88 -5.02 -3.25 13.03
CA LEU A 88 -4.81 -2.07 13.85
C LEU A 88 -4.35 -2.45 15.26
N ASN A 89 -4.99 -3.40 15.92
CA ASN A 89 -4.60 -3.87 17.25
C ASN A 89 -3.18 -4.42 17.25
N ARG A 90 -2.85 -5.30 16.29
CA ARG A 90 -1.51 -5.90 16.16
C ARG A 90 -0.42 -4.86 15.91
N ASP A 91 -0.72 -3.85 15.10
CA ASP A 91 0.23 -2.78 14.76
C ASP A 91 0.43 -1.84 15.96
N GLY A 92 -0.64 -1.49 16.67
CA GLY A 92 -0.60 -0.73 17.91
C GLY A 92 0.19 -1.41 19.01
N ASP A 93 -0.03 -2.70 19.26
CA ASP A 93 0.71 -3.49 20.24
C ASP A 93 2.22 -3.52 19.95
N LYS A 94 2.61 -3.63 18.68
CA LYS A 94 4.02 -3.58 18.26
C LYS A 94 4.66 -2.22 18.53
N LEU A 95 3.99 -1.13 18.20
CA LEU A 95 4.50 0.23 18.40
C LEU A 95 4.71 0.51 19.89
N LEU A 96 3.73 0.18 20.72
CA LEU A 96 3.83 0.36 22.17
C LEU A 96 4.93 -0.51 22.80
N SER A 97 5.15 -1.73 22.32
CA SER A 97 6.23 -2.59 22.82
C SER A 97 7.61 -2.04 22.46
N HIS A 98 7.78 -1.45 21.28
CA HIS A 98 9.04 -0.82 20.86
C HIS A 98 9.37 0.46 21.63
N GLU A 99 8.40 1.29 21.95
CA GLU A 99 8.60 2.51 22.73
C GLU A 99 9.03 2.19 24.17
N LYS A 100 8.45 1.15 24.77
CA LYS A 100 8.83 0.69 26.13
C LYS A 100 10.26 0.18 26.20
N SER A 101 10.72 -0.55 25.20
CA SER A 101 12.10 -1.03 25.12
C SER A 101 13.12 0.13 25.07
N ARG A 102 12.68 1.32 24.64
CA ARG A 102 13.53 2.54 24.59
C ARG A 102 13.55 3.34 25.89
N ILE A 103 12.49 3.28 26.70
CA ILE A 103 12.29 4.22 27.83
C ILE A 103 12.55 3.58 29.20
N THR A 104 12.41 2.27 29.36
CA THR A 104 12.55 1.66 30.69
C THR A 104 13.27 0.32 30.70
N GLY A 105 14.34 0.24 31.46
CA GLY A 105 14.85 -1.01 32.03
C GLY A 105 14.03 -1.54 33.22
N GLY A 106 12.72 -1.26 33.30
CA GLY A 106 11.85 -1.66 34.41
C GLY A 106 10.45 -2.06 33.92
N SER A 107 10.01 -3.24 34.35
CA SER A 107 8.69 -3.81 34.08
C SER A 107 7.58 -3.02 34.77
N VAL A 108 6.84 -2.20 34.05
CA VAL A 108 5.51 -1.74 34.45
C VAL A 108 4.50 -2.48 33.59
N GLY A 109 3.65 -3.28 34.21
CA GLY A 109 2.56 -4.00 33.55
C GLY A 109 1.57 -3.01 32.95
N PHE A 110 1.57 -2.92 31.64
CA PHE A 110 0.58 -2.17 30.88
C PHE A 110 -0.29 -3.20 30.11
N LEU A 111 -1.58 -3.02 30.19
CA LEU A 111 -2.52 -3.72 29.32
C LEU A 111 -2.23 -3.30 27.89
N GLY A 112 -1.89 -4.22 26.98
CA GLY A 112 -1.61 -3.93 25.59
C GLY A 112 -2.87 -3.36 24.87
N PHE A 113 -2.68 -2.83 23.68
CA PHE A 113 -3.78 -2.27 22.86
C PHE A 113 -4.95 -3.26 22.72
N SER A 114 -4.64 -4.55 22.60
CA SER A 114 -5.60 -5.65 22.57
C SER A 114 -6.21 -6.00 23.93
N ALA A 115 -5.60 -5.67 25.06
CA ALA A 115 -6.13 -6.01 26.38
C ALA A 115 -7.27 -5.09 26.82
N GLY A 116 -7.32 -3.84 26.33
CA GLY A 116 -8.46 -2.95 26.52
C GLY A 116 -9.78 -3.50 25.94
N ILE A 117 -9.66 -4.42 24.97
CA ILE A 117 -10.82 -5.10 24.35
C ILE A 117 -11.16 -6.42 25.09
N GLN A 118 -10.23 -7.04 25.84
CA GLN A 118 -10.43 -8.34 26.50
C GLN A 118 -10.91 -8.28 27.95
N THR A 119 -10.82 -7.12 28.62
CA THR A 119 -11.20 -7.02 30.05
C THR A 119 -12.70 -6.94 30.30
N GLU A 120 -13.54 -6.89 29.29
CA GLU A 120 -15.01 -6.90 29.44
C GLU A 120 -15.64 -8.29 29.12
N HIS A 121 -15.22 -9.33 29.82
CA HIS A 121 -15.90 -10.63 29.83
C HIS A 121 -17.06 -10.67 30.84
N LYS A 122 -17.89 -9.63 30.89
CA LYS A 122 -19.23 -9.71 31.51
C LYS A 122 -20.20 -8.85 30.70
N GLU A 123 -21.10 -9.54 29.99
CA GLU A 123 -22.11 -9.05 29.08
C GLU A 123 -21.57 -8.61 27.69
N GLN A 124 -21.60 -9.55 26.77
CA GLN A 124 -21.37 -9.32 25.36
C GLN A 124 -22.52 -8.51 24.74
N VAL A 125 -22.55 -7.22 24.98
CA VAL A 125 -23.10 -6.31 23.98
C VAL A 125 -22.14 -6.38 22.80
N LYS A 126 -22.57 -6.94 21.68
CA LYS A 126 -21.78 -6.96 20.43
C LYS A 126 -21.53 -5.49 20.03
N ARG A 127 -20.38 -4.92 20.42
CA ARG A 127 -19.99 -3.58 20.01
C ARG A 127 -19.93 -3.52 18.49
N SER A 128 -20.44 -2.45 17.91
CA SER A 128 -20.39 -2.22 16.46
C SER A 128 -18.94 -2.07 15.98
N PHE A 129 -18.72 -2.20 14.69
CA PHE A 129 -17.41 -1.90 14.11
C PHE A 129 -16.99 -0.44 14.41
N ALA A 130 -17.93 0.51 14.33
CA ALA A 130 -17.68 1.92 14.60
C ALA A 130 -17.22 2.15 16.04
N ASP A 131 -17.89 1.56 17.04
CA ASP A 131 -17.49 1.68 18.46
C ASP A 131 -16.07 1.13 18.70
N ARG A 132 -15.74 -0.02 18.09
CA ARG A 132 -14.41 -0.62 18.22
C ARG A 132 -13.34 0.23 17.53
N LEU A 133 -13.64 0.79 16.36
CA LEU A 133 -12.74 1.69 15.65
C LEU A 133 -12.52 2.99 16.44
N GLN A 134 -13.57 3.55 17.01
CA GLN A 134 -13.49 4.73 17.89
C GLN A 134 -12.54 4.47 19.06
N THR A 135 -12.73 3.37 19.79
CA THR A 135 -11.83 2.99 20.89
C THR A 135 -10.36 2.92 20.45
N ILE A 136 -10.08 2.36 19.26
CA ILE A 136 -8.72 2.30 18.73
C ILE A 136 -8.18 3.71 18.42
N CYS A 137 -9.00 4.59 17.83
CA CYS A 137 -8.58 5.97 17.54
C CYS A 137 -8.28 6.75 18.82
N GLU A 138 -9.14 6.64 19.86
CA GLU A 138 -8.93 7.27 21.18
C GLU A 138 -7.62 6.79 21.82
N GLN A 139 -7.38 5.48 21.84
CA GLN A 139 -6.12 4.90 22.36
C GLN A 139 -4.90 5.34 21.55
N ALA A 140 -5.02 5.49 20.23
CA ALA A 140 -3.95 6.00 19.37
C ALA A 140 -3.63 7.46 19.71
N GLU A 141 -4.64 8.28 19.92
CA GLU A 141 -4.51 9.70 20.26
C GLU A 141 -3.84 9.91 21.63
N GLU A 142 -4.18 9.08 22.64
CA GLU A 142 -3.55 9.11 23.96
C GLU A 142 -2.03 8.93 23.90
N VAL A 143 -1.52 8.23 22.89
CA VAL A 143 -0.08 8.02 22.66
C VAL A 143 0.48 8.89 21.52
N GLY A 144 -0.27 9.90 21.08
CA GLY A 144 0.15 10.84 20.04
C GLY A 144 0.26 10.25 18.64
N LYS A 145 -0.49 9.17 18.36
CA LYS A 145 -0.47 8.49 17.05
C LYS A 145 -1.74 8.77 16.25
N GLY A 146 -1.65 8.65 14.92
CA GLY A 146 -2.79 8.61 14.04
C GLY A 146 -3.16 7.18 13.65
N VAL A 147 -4.32 7.02 13.03
CA VAL A 147 -4.80 5.74 12.47
C VAL A 147 -4.86 5.82 10.95
N LEU A 148 -4.30 4.82 10.26
CA LEU A 148 -4.38 4.72 8.81
C LEU A 148 -5.00 3.39 8.39
N ILE A 149 -6.09 3.47 7.62
CA ILE A 149 -6.77 2.31 7.04
C ILE A 149 -6.48 2.25 5.54
N LEU A 150 -5.97 1.11 5.09
CA LEU A 150 -5.64 0.85 3.68
C LEU A 150 -6.52 -0.28 3.14
N VAL A 151 -7.30 0.01 2.11
CA VAL A 151 -8.14 -1.00 1.42
C VAL A 151 -7.68 -1.14 -0.02
N ASP A 152 -7.39 -2.36 -0.41
CA ASP A 152 -7.03 -2.70 -1.79
C ASP A 152 -8.18 -3.42 -2.49
N GLU A 153 -8.17 -3.40 -3.82
CA GLU A 153 -9.16 -4.05 -4.67
C GLU A 153 -10.61 -3.69 -4.32
N VAL A 154 -10.88 -2.39 -4.17
CA VAL A 154 -12.25 -1.90 -3.94
C VAL A 154 -13.22 -2.51 -4.94
N GLN A 155 -14.29 -3.09 -4.42
CA GLN A 155 -15.39 -3.67 -5.19
C GLN A 155 -16.67 -2.89 -4.91
N SER A 156 -17.41 -2.57 -5.97
CA SER A 156 -18.72 -1.93 -5.84
C SER A 156 -19.74 -2.86 -5.17
N GLY A 157 -20.65 -2.28 -4.38
CA GLY A 157 -21.75 -3.03 -3.75
C GLY A 157 -21.38 -3.81 -2.48
N SER A 158 -20.14 -3.72 -1.99
CA SER A 158 -19.75 -4.36 -0.73
C SER A 158 -20.39 -3.66 0.47
N GLU A 159 -21.17 -4.40 1.27
CA GLU A 159 -21.76 -3.91 2.51
C GLU A 159 -20.69 -3.63 3.57
N GLU A 160 -19.62 -4.42 3.61
CA GLU A 160 -18.49 -4.19 4.51
C GLU A 160 -17.78 -2.86 4.21
N LEU A 161 -17.58 -2.58 2.92
CA LEU A 161 -16.98 -1.31 2.49
C LEU A 161 -17.89 -0.11 2.85
N LYS A 162 -19.20 -0.25 2.70
CA LYS A 162 -20.15 0.80 3.11
C LYS A 162 -20.05 1.08 4.60
N LYS A 163 -20.08 0.04 5.44
CA LYS A 163 -19.94 0.16 6.90
C LYS A 163 -18.61 0.83 7.29
N LEU A 164 -17.51 0.47 6.62
CA LEU A 164 -16.20 1.11 6.84
C LEU A 164 -16.25 2.61 6.55
N ILE A 165 -16.83 3.00 5.41
CA ILE A 165 -16.88 4.40 4.98
C ILE A 165 -17.76 5.23 5.92
N ILE A 166 -18.88 4.66 6.38
CA ILE A 166 -19.77 5.31 7.36
C ILE A 166 -19.02 5.50 8.68
N ALA A 167 -18.40 4.46 9.22
CA ALA A 167 -17.63 4.55 10.46
C ALA A 167 -16.47 5.56 10.34
N TYR A 168 -15.76 5.57 9.21
CA TYR A 168 -14.71 6.56 8.93
C TYR A 168 -15.28 7.98 8.96
N GLN A 169 -16.46 8.22 8.36
CA GLN A 169 -17.13 9.53 8.39
C GLN A 169 -17.51 9.94 9.82
N GLU A 170 -17.94 9.01 10.66
CA GLU A 170 -18.23 9.26 12.08
C GLU A 170 -16.95 9.69 12.83
N MET A 171 -15.83 8.99 12.63
CA MET A 171 -14.54 9.35 13.24
C MET A 171 -14.06 10.75 12.79
N VAL A 172 -14.24 11.08 11.51
CA VAL A 172 -13.93 12.42 10.98
C VAL A 172 -14.84 13.48 11.64
N GLY A 173 -16.12 13.17 11.86
CA GLY A 173 -17.05 14.06 12.56
C GLY A 173 -16.70 14.31 14.04
N MET A 174 -15.88 13.45 14.63
CA MET A 174 -15.34 13.57 16.00
C MET A 174 -13.93 14.18 16.03
N ASP A 175 -13.44 14.72 14.91
CA ASP A 175 -12.09 15.31 14.75
C ASP A 175 -10.94 14.36 15.06
N MET A 176 -11.16 13.03 14.98
CA MET A 176 -10.12 12.03 15.25
C MET A 176 -9.01 12.04 14.21
N ASN A 177 -7.78 11.74 14.65
CA ASN A 177 -6.62 11.65 13.78
C ASN A 177 -6.62 10.33 12.97
N ILE A 178 -7.53 10.23 12.01
CA ILE A 178 -7.72 9.07 11.15
C ILE A 178 -7.55 9.42 9.67
N SER A 179 -6.98 8.50 8.91
CA SER A 179 -6.82 8.58 7.45
C SER A 179 -7.28 7.29 6.79
N MET A 180 -7.81 7.37 5.59
CA MET A 180 -8.26 6.21 4.81
C MET A 180 -7.82 6.32 3.36
N VAL A 181 -7.20 5.26 2.82
CA VAL A 181 -6.84 5.18 1.41
C VAL A 181 -7.47 3.93 0.80
N LEU A 182 -8.26 4.13 -0.23
CA LEU A 182 -8.94 3.08 -0.99
C LEU A 182 -8.32 2.97 -2.38
N ALA A 183 -7.92 1.77 -2.78
CA ALA A 183 -7.38 1.52 -4.12
C ALA A 183 -8.28 0.59 -4.94
N GLY A 184 -8.47 0.92 -6.21
CA GLY A 184 -9.33 0.11 -7.08
C GLY A 184 -9.22 0.43 -8.55
N LEU A 185 -9.96 -0.31 -9.35
CA LEU A 185 -10.13 -0.04 -10.77
C LEU A 185 -11.02 1.19 -10.99
N PRO A 186 -10.83 1.95 -12.09
CA PRO A 186 -11.65 3.13 -12.39
C PRO A 186 -13.16 2.85 -12.34
N SER A 187 -13.60 1.72 -12.92
CA SER A 187 -15.02 1.32 -12.93
C SER A 187 -15.55 1.02 -11.52
N ALA A 188 -14.80 0.29 -10.69
CA ALA A 188 -15.21 -0.06 -9.34
C ALA A 188 -15.31 1.19 -8.43
N ILE A 189 -14.32 2.08 -8.51
CA ILE A 189 -14.34 3.35 -7.76
C ILE A 189 -15.51 4.22 -8.23
N SER A 190 -15.72 4.38 -9.55
CA SER A 190 -16.85 5.16 -10.08
C SER A 190 -18.19 4.62 -9.61
N GLN A 191 -18.41 3.30 -9.65
CA GLN A 191 -19.63 2.67 -9.17
C GLN A 191 -19.80 2.85 -7.65
N THR A 192 -18.72 2.81 -6.88
CA THR A 192 -18.77 3.06 -5.42
C THR A 192 -19.17 4.50 -5.13
N LEU A 193 -18.59 5.47 -5.84
CA LEU A 193 -18.90 6.89 -5.68
C LEU A 193 -20.34 7.27 -6.06
N ASN A 194 -20.95 6.51 -6.96
CA ASN A 194 -22.35 6.74 -7.40
C ASN A 194 -23.38 6.20 -6.40
N GLN A 195 -22.99 5.54 -5.30
CA GLN A 195 -23.92 5.10 -4.27
C GLN A 195 -24.37 6.28 -3.40
N HIS A 196 -25.66 6.51 -3.30
CA HIS A 196 -26.25 7.65 -2.56
C HIS A 196 -25.79 7.76 -1.09
N VAL A 197 -25.51 6.62 -0.46
CA VAL A 197 -25.05 6.57 0.95
C VAL A 197 -23.58 7.01 1.09
N LEU A 198 -22.80 7.00 0.02
CA LEU A 198 -21.36 7.24 0.04
C LEU A 198 -20.94 8.60 -0.56
N THR A 199 -21.86 9.57 -0.59
CA THR A 199 -21.61 10.93 -1.13
C THR A 199 -20.41 11.63 -0.48
N PHE A 200 -20.09 11.28 0.77
CA PHE A 200 -18.90 11.76 1.47
C PHE A 200 -17.62 11.49 0.69
N LEU A 201 -17.47 10.30 0.09
CA LEU A 201 -16.29 9.93 -0.70
C LEU A 201 -16.08 10.77 -1.96
N ASN A 202 -17.12 11.46 -2.46
CA ASN A 202 -16.96 12.37 -3.59
C ASN A 202 -16.01 13.53 -3.29
N ARG A 203 -15.86 13.89 -2.00
CA ARG A 203 -14.94 14.92 -1.51
C ARG A 203 -13.52 14.41 -1.34
N ALA A 204 -13.31 13.08 -1.31
CA ALA A 204 -12.00 12.48 -1.17
C ALA A 204 -11.06 12.91 -2.31
N SER A 205 -9.80 13.08 -1.98
CA SER A 205 -8.77 13.38 -2.97
C SER A 205 -8.52 12.17 -3.88
N LYS A 206 -8.38 12.39 -5.18
CA LYS A 206 -8.20 11.33 -6.19
C LYS A 206 -6.78 11.36 -6.72
N LEU A 207 -6.13 10.19 -6.73
CA LEU A 207 -4.83 9.96 -7.31
C LEU A 207 -4.97 8.95 -8.44
N TYR A 208 -4.76 9.40 -9.67
CA TYR A 208 -4.77 8.53 -10.84
C TYR A 208 -3.36 8.01 -11.08
N LEU A 209 -3.21 6.69 -11.14
CA LEU A 209 -1.95 6.06 -11.49
C LEU A 209 -1.89 5.83 -12.99
N GLU A 210 -0.92 6.48 -13.61
CA GLU A 210 -0.56 6.29 -15.01
C GLU A 210 0.54 5.22 -15.16
N PRO A 211 0.70 4.63 -16.36
CA PRO A 211 1.88 3.84 -16.68
C PRO A 211 3.18 4.62 -16.39
N ILE A 212 4.23 3.91 -16.02
CA ILE A 212 5.56 4.51 -15.85
C ILE A 212 6.07 4.95 -17.24
N SER A 213 6.69 6.11 -17.33
CA SER A 213 7.24 6.58 -18.60
C SER A 213 8.37 5.66 -19.09
N ILE A 214 8.42 5.38 -20.39
CA ILE A 214 9.44 4.51 -20.97
C ILE A 214 10.87 5.02 -20.65
N PRO A 215 11.18 6.32 -20.73
CA PRO A 215 12.49 6.84 -20.34
C PRO A 215 12.87 6.55 -18.88
N GLU A 216 11.92 6.58 -17.94
CA GLU A 216 12.18 6.22 -16.53
C GLU A 216 12.51 4.72 -16.40
N ILE A 217 11.85 3.86 -17.16
CA ILE A 217 12.14 2.43 -17.20
C ILE A 217 13.50 2.16 -17.82
N GLU A 218 13.86 2.83 -18.92
CA GLU A 218 15.18 2.75 -19.52
C GLU A 218 16.30 3.12 -18.53
N LEU A 219 16.11 4.23 -17.81
CA LEU A 219 17.05 4.67 -16.78
C LEU A 219 17.17 3.64 -15.64
N TYR A 220 16.05 3.07 -15.20
CA TYR A 220 16.03 2.01 -14.20
C TYR A 220 16.76 0.76 -14.68
N TYR A 221 16.51 0.31 -15.91
CA TYR A 221 17.19 -0.85 -16.51
C TYR A 221 18.68 -0.62 -16.63
N ARG A 222 19.10 0.51 -17.14
CA ARG A 222 20.52 0.88 -17.26
C ARG A 222 21.25 0.75 -15.93
N ARG A 223 20.71 1.39 -14.88
CA ARG A 223 21.29 1.32 -13.52
C ARG A 223 21.24 -0.08 -12.91
N SER A 224 20.19 -0.84 -13.21
CA SER A 224 20.00 -2.19 -12.66
C SER A 224 20.92 -3.19 -13.31
N PHE A 225 21.05 -3.18 -14.63
CA PHE A 225 21.96 -4.06 -15.36
C PHE A 225 23.44 -3.72 -15.09
N GLU A 226 23.78 -2.45 -14.95
CA GLU A 226 25.11 -2.03 -14.51
C GLU A 226 25.48 -2.62 -13.13
N LYS A 227 24.58 -2.55 -12.16
CA LYS A 227 24.77 -3.19 -10.83
C LYS A 227 24.94 -4.70 -10.89
N LEU A 228 24.31 -5.33 -11.86
CA LEU A 228 24.40 -6.78 -12.09
C LEU A 228 25.58 -7.17 -12.99
N CYS A 229 26.41 -6.21 -13.38
CA CYS A 229 27.51 -6.39 -14.35
C CYS A 229 27.04 -6.95 -15.70
N ILE A 230 25.79 -6.67 -16.10
CA ILE A 230 25.22 -7.09 -17.39
C ILE A 230 25.40 -5.95 -18.39
N SER A 231 26.13 -6.22 -19.47
CA SER A 231 26.38 -5.25 -20.55
C SER A 231 25.33 -5.38 -21.64
N LEU A 232 24.50 -4.36 -21.82
CA LEU A 232 23.48 -4.28 -22.86
C LEU A 232 23.69 -3.02 -23.71
N LYS A 233 23.48 -3.14 -25.03
CA LYS A 233 23.43 -1.99 -25.94
C LYS A 233 22.19 -1.14 -25.61
N ASP A 234 22.29 0.16 -25.81
CA ASP A 234 21.19 1.11 -25.57
C ASP A 234 19.92 0.76 -26.34
N GLU A 235 20.07 0.27 -27.56
CA GLU A 235 18.95 -0.19 -28.41
C GLU A 235 18.17 -1.36 -27.77
N LEU A 236 18.88 -2.30 -27.10
CA LEU A 236 18.25 -3.42 -26.41
C LEU A 236 17.57 -2.98 -25.12
N ILE A 237 18.15 -2.02 -24.41
CA ILE A 237 17.53 -1.41 -23.22
C ILE A 237 16.21 -0.70 -23.62
N ALA A 238 16.24 0.11 -24.68
CA ALA A 238 15.05 0.79 -25.19
C ALA A 238 13.98 -0.22 -25.65
N LYS A 239 14.38 -1.30 -26.34
CA LYS A 239 13.48 -2.37 -26.76
C LYS A 239 12.84 -3.08 -25.56
N ALA A 240 13.64 -3.43 -24.54
CA ALA A 240 13.16 -4.05 -23.31
C ALA A 240 12.17 -3.12 -22.55
N ALA A 241 12.52 -1.85 -22.43
CA ALA A 241 11.65 -0.86 -21.77
C ALA A 241 10.33 -0.67 -22.53
N GLY A 242 10.36 -0.55 -23.86
CA GLY A 242 9.18 -0.42 -24.70
C GLY A 242 8.19 -1.57 -24.53
N MET A 243 8.69 -2.80 -24.36
CA MET A 243 7.85 -3.98 -24.17
C MET A 243 7.08 -3.99 -22.85
N THR A 244 7.45 -3.20 -21.87
CA THR A 244 6.74 -3.12 -20.59
C THR A 244 5.44 -2.33 -20.68
N GLU A 245 5.26 -1.54 -21.74
CA GLU A 245 4.13 -0.60 -21.90
C GLU A 245 3.89 0.27 -20.66
N GLY A 246 4.96 0.52 -19.90
CA GLY A 246 4.90 1.28 -18.65
C GLY A 246 4.35 0.50 -17.44
N SER A 247 4.12 -0.80 -17.57
CA SER A 247 3.66 -1.64 -16.46
C SER A 247 4.81 -1.93 -15.48
N PRO A 248 4.67 -1.55 -14.18
CA PRO A 248 5.64 -1.92 -13.15
C PRO A 248 5.87 -3.43 -13.03
N TYR A 249 4.83 -4.23 -13.22
CA TYR A 249 4.93 -5.68 -13.19
C TYR A 249 5.78 -6.21 -14.36
N LEU A 250 5.45 -5.79 -15.59
CA LEU A 250 6.21 -6.21 -16.77
C LEU A 250 7.66 -5.70 -16.72
N MET A 251 7.90 -4.52 -16.16
CA MET A 251 9.25 -4.01 -15.91
C MET A 251 10.07 -4.97 -15.05
N GLN A 252 9.51 -5.50 -13.96
CA GLN A 252 10.19 -6.48 -13.13
C GLN A 252 10.38 -7.81 -13.86
N LEU A 253 9.36 -8.26 -14.59
CA LEU A 253 9.36 -9.54 -15.29
C LEU A 253 10.40 -9.57 -16.43
N VAL A 254 10.38 -8.55 -17.29
CA VAL A 254 11.34 -8.41 -18.39
C VAL A 254 12.77 -8.32 -17.87
N GLY A 255 13.01 -7.47 -16.86
CA GLY A 255 14.33 -7.34 -16.25
C GLY A 255 14.83 -8.66 -15.64
N HIS A 256 13.95 -9.41 -14.99
CA HIS A 256 14.27 -10.73 -14.43
C HIS A 256 14.70 -11.73 -15.52
N TYR A 257 13.90 -11.87 -16.59
CA TYR A 257 14.23 -12.82 -17.65
C TYR A 257 15.50 -12.45 -18.40
N ILE A 258 15.77 -11.18 -18.64
CA ILE A 258 17.06 -10.74 -19.21
C ILE A 258 18.20 -11.14 -18.27
N THR A 259 18.06 -10.93 -16.96
CA THR A 259 19.09 -11.27 -15.97
C THR A 259 19.35 -12.78 -15.92
N VAL A 260 18.31 -13.60 -15.93
CA VAL A 260 18.46 -15.07 -15.89
C VAL A 260 19.02 -15.63 -17.20
N SER A 261 18.77 -14.95 -18.32
CA SER A 261 19.27 -15.38 -19.65
C SER A 261 20.68 -14.85 -19.95
N SER A 262 21.25 -13.97 -19.12
CA SER A 262 22.64 -13.52 -19.28
C SER A 262 23.61 -14.57 -18.75
N SER A 263 24.81 -14.65 -19.38
CA SER A 263 25.90 -15.50 -18.92
C SER A 263 26.49 -15.00 -17.59
N ASP A 264 27.28 -15.86 -16.92
CA ASP A 264 28.02 -15.48 -15.70
C ASP A 264 28.99 -14.31 -15.92
N GLU A 265 29.42 -14.08 -17.16
CA GLU A 265 30.26 -12.95 -17.56
C GLU A 265 29.46 -11.67 -17.90
N GLY A 266 28.12 -11.70 -17.74
CA GLY A 266 27.24 -10.56 -17.98
C GLY A 266 26.94 -10.28 -19.47
N PHE A 267 27.15 -11.24 -20.35
CA PHE A 267 26.79 -11.14 -21.76
C PHE A 267 25.47 -11.85 -22.06
N ILE A 268 24.70 -11.28 -22.96
CA ILE A 268 23.51 -11.90 -23.54
C ILE A 268 23.54 -11.74 -25.04
N SER A 269 23.34 -12.84 -25.76
CA SER A 269 23.23 -12.80 -27.24
C SER A 269 21.87 -12.24 -27.64
N GLU A 270 21.74 -11.66 -28.83
CA GLU A 270 20.45 -11.15 -29.34
C GLU A 270 19.37 -12.24 -29.37
N LYS A 271 19.75 -13.48 -29.68
CA LYS A 271 18.81 -14.61 -29.68
C LYS A 271 18.28 -14.95 -28.28
N GLU A 272 19.15 -14.93 -27.27
CA GLU A 272 18.77 -15.15 -25.85
C GLU A 272 17.96 -13.99 -25.33
N PHE A 273 18.29 -12.76 -25.70
CA PHE A 273 17.54 -11.57 -25.38
C PHE A 273 16.12 -11.64 -25.97
N ASP A 274 15.96 -11.96 -27.24
CA ASP A 274 14.66 -12.09 -27.88
C ASP A 274 13.82 -13.22 -27.26
N ARG A 275 14.47 -14.32 -26.87
CA ARG A 275 13.82 -15.40 -26.12
C ARG A 275 13.36 -14.94 -24.74
N ALA A 276 14.18 -14.19 -24.00
CA ALA A 276 13.80 -13.63 -22.70
C ALA A 276 12.57 -12.71 -22.82
N LEU A 277 12.53 -11.88 -23.86
CA LEU A 277 11.39 -11.02 -24.15
C LEU A 277 10.12 -11.82 -24.53
N SER A 278 10.26 -12.91 -25.28
CA SER A 278 9.09 -13.73 -25.66
C SER A 278 8.45 -14.41 -24.46
N ILE A 279 9.24 -14.92 -23.52
CA ILE A 279 8.74 -15.57 -22.28
C ILE A 279 8.02 -14.56 -21.38
N SER A 280 8.39 -13.29 -21.41
CA SER A 280 7.73 -12.25 -20.60
C SER A 280 6.34 -11.84 -21.11
N LYS A 281 5.89 -12.34 -22.25
CA LYS A 281 4.56 -12.08 -22.85
C LYS A 281 3.48 -13.09 -22.44
N ASP A 282 3.90 -14.27 -22.00
CA ASP A 282 3.03 -15.36 -21.52
C ASP A 282 2.75 -15.19 -20.01
#